data_75d9cbffd20f819679965fc310e06585
#
_entry.id   75d9cbffd20f819679965fc310e06585
#
_cell.length_a   1.000
_cell.length_b   1.000
_cell.length_c   1.000
_cell.angle_alpha   90.00
_cell.angle_beta   90.00
_cell.angle_gamma   90.00
#
_symmetry.space_group_name_H-M   'P 1'
#
loop_
_entity.id
_entity.type
_entity.pdbx_description
1 polymer ?
#
loop_
_entity_poly.entity_id
_entity_poly.type
_entity_poly.pdbx_seq_one_letter_code
_entity_poly.pdbx_strand_id
1 'polypeptide(L)'
;MMTSALDGIELHDATIEGVNIDFLAASVTMLIAYYADPESRQRVRAKLSFEKDQSISQIADFARVRENAAAGNINYWRPGDTGNATYIYLVDGCIVITAGTVRLD
;
A
#
# COMPACT_ATOMS: atom_id res chain seq x y z
N MET A 1 8.33 -19.00 13.30
CA MET A 1 8.30 -17.76 12.53
C MET A 1 6.90 -17.16 12.58
N MET A 2 6.83 -15.90 12.83
CA MET A 2 5.53 -15.24 12.85
C MET A 2 5.05 -14.97 11.43
N THR A 3 3.82 -15.39 11.15
CA THR A 3 3.16 -14.99 9.95
C THR A 3 2.86 -13.48 10.05
N SER A 4 3.09 -12.75 8.99
CA SER A 4 2.73 -11.35 8.98
C SER A 4 1.21 -11.21 9.15
N ALA A 5 0.78 -10.25 9.98
CA ALA A 5 -0.64 -9.94 10.10
C ALA A 5 -1.24 -9.47 8.78
N LEU A 6 -0.38 -9.15 7.81
CA LEU A 6 -0.80 -8.70 6.49
C LEU A 6 -0.97 -9.84 5.50
N ASP A 7 -0.54 -11.05 5.85
CA ASP A 7 -0.78 -12.21 5.01
C ASP A 7 -2.28 -12.43 4.89
N GLY A 8 -2.75 -12.61 3.69
CA GLY A 8 -4.18 -12.78 3.44
C GLY A 8 -4.94 -11.47 3.19
N ILE A 9 -4.29 -10.33 3.37
CA ILE A 9 -4.91 -9.07 3.00
C ILE A 9 -4.66 -8.82 1.52
N GLU A 10 -5.74 -8.65 0.77
CA GLU A 10 -5.69 -8.42 -0.66
C GLU A 10 -5.94 -6.96 -0.95
N LEU A 11 -5.06 -6.35 -1.75
CA LEU A 11 -5.25 -4.97 -2.17
C LEU A 11 -5.63 -4.85 -3.65
N HIS A 12 -5.97 -5.98 -4.29
CA HIS A 12 -6.44 -5.94 -5.67
C HIS A 12 -7.67 -5.05 -5.78
N ASP A 13 -7.65 -4.13 -6.71
CA ASP A 13 -8.71 -3.13 -6.93
C ASP A 13 -8.89 -2.15 -5.77
N ALA A 14 -7.94 -2.06 -4.86
CA ALA A 14 -7.93 -1.00 -3.87
C ALA A 14 -7.58 0.33 -4.53
N THR A 15 -7.94 1.42 -3.87
CA THR A 15 -7.58 2.76 -4.34
C THR A 15 -6.59 3.39 -3.37
N ILE A 16 -5.66 4.17 -3.91
CA ILE A 16 -4.76 5.00 -3.11
C ILE A 16 -5.35 6.40 -3.07
N GLU A 17 -5.59 6.90 -1.86
CA GLU A 17 -6.12 8.24 -1.67
C GLU A 17 -5.03 9.25 -1.34
N GLY A 18 -3.91 8.79 -0.79
CA GLY A 18 -2.80 9.67 -0.50
C GLY A 18 -1.60 8.93 0.05
N VAL A 19 -0.43 9.56 -0.08
CA VAL A 19 0.82 9.06 0.48
C VAL A 19 1.48 10.22 1.20
N ASN A 20 1.83 10.01 2.45
CA ASN A 20 2.52 11.00 3.28
C ASN A 20 3.89 10.44 3.66
N ILE A 21 4.95 11.17 3.31
CA ILE A 21 6.32 10.76 3.59
C ILE A 21 6.90 11.74 4.61
N ASP A 22 7.34 11.20 5.74
CA ASP A 22 8.03 11.95 6.76
C ASP A 22 9.50 11.51 6.78
N PHE A 23 10.36 12.33 6.20
CA PHE A 23 11.77 11.97 6.06
C PHE A 23 12.50 11.95 7.40
N LEU A 24 12.13 12.85 8.32
CA LEU A 24 12.81 12.91 9.61
C LEU A 24 12.44 11.74 10.51
N ALA A 25 11.20 11.33 10.47
CA ALA A 25 10.74 10.17 11.24
C ALA A 25 11.01 8.85 10.53
N ALA A 26 11.46 8.90 9.28
CA ALA A 26 11.66 7.73 8.43
C ALA A 26 10.39 6.88 8.37
N SER A 27 9.28 7.53 8.06
CA SER A 27 7.98 6.87 8.00
C SER A 27 7.21 7.25 6.75
N VAL A 28 6.40 6.32 6.28
CA VAL A 28 5.48 6.53 5.17
C VAL A 28 4.10 6.08 5.61
N THR A 29 3.10 6.89 5.34
CA THR A 29 1.70 6.56 5.62
C THR A 29 0.93 6.64 4.32
N MET A 30 0.25 5.56 3.98
CA MET A 30 -0.53 5.49 2.75
C MET A 30 -2.00 5.31 3.12
N LEU A 31 -2.83 6.24 2.61
CA LEU A 31 -4.27 6.15 2.80
C LEU A 31 -4.86 5.39 1.64
N ILE A 32 -5.58 4.33 1.94
CA ILE A 32 -6.17 3.46 0.94
C ILE A 32 -7.63 3.19 1.25
N ALA A 33 -8.35 2.73 0.24
CA ALA A 33 -9.66 2.13 0.41
C ALA A 33 -9.61 0.76 -0.26
N TYR A 34 -9.94 -0.28 0.48
CA TYR A 34 -9.77 -1.65 0.00
C TYR A 34 -10.97 -2.52 0.41
N TYR A 35 -11.06 -3.68 -0.19
CA TYR A 35 -12.09 -4.65 0.14
C TYR A 35 -11.58 -5.54 1.27
N ALA A 36 -12.11 -5.34 2.48
CA ALA A 36 -11.68 -6.13 3.65
C ALA A 36 -12.18 -7.58 3.57
N ASP A 37 -13.25 -7.80 2.82
CA ASP A 37 -13.84 -9.10 2.59
C ASP A 37 -13.94 -9.31 1.08
N PRO A 38 -13.48 -10.46 0.54
CA PRO A 38 -13.55 -10.70 -0.90
C PRO A 38 -14.97 -10.61 -1.48
N GLU A 39 -15.98 -10.83 -0.65
CA GLU A 39 -17.37 -10.76 -1.07
C GLU A 39 -17.98 -9.38 -0.89
N SER A 40 -17.27 -8.45 -0.26
CA SER A 40 -17.77 -7.12 -0.04
C SER A 40 -17.81 -6.34 -1.35
N ARG A 41 -18.86 -5.53 -1.51
CA ARG A 41 -19.01 -4.64 -2.64
C ARG A 41 -18.62 -3.21 -2.31
N GLN A 42 -18.23 -2.98 -1.05
CA GLN A 42 -17.84 -1.66 -0.60
C GLN A 42 -16.41 -1.71 -0.06
N ARG A 43 -15.63 -0.69 -0.41
CA ARG A 43 -14.31 -0.52 0.13
C ARG A 43 -14.39 0.12 1.50
N VAL A 44 -13.45 -0.23 2.37
CA VAL A 44 -13.28 0.44 3.65
C VAL A 44 -11.97 1.20 3.62
N ARG A 45 -11.96 2.35 4.28
CA ARG A 45 -10.75 3.17 4.37
C ARG A 45 -9.83 2.60 5.42
N ALA A 46 -8.55 2.64 5.12
CA ALA A 46 -7.52 2.14 6.01
C ALA A 46 -6.23 2.92 5.80
N LYS A 47 -5.31 2.71 6.72
CA LYS A 47 -4.01 3.36 6.68
C LYS A 47 -2.93 2.29 6.73
N LEU A 48 -2.09 2.26 5.69
CA LEU A 48 -0.87 1.46 5.68
C LEU A 48 0.25 2.32 6.24
N SER A 49 0.85 1.87 7.32
CA SER A 49 1.95 2.57 7.96
C SER A 49 3.23 1.77 7.81
N PHE A 50 4.27 2.43 7.32
CA PHE A 50 5.61 1.87 7.15
C PHE A 50 6.53 2.65 8.05
N GLU A 51 7.11 2.00 9.04
CA GLU A 51 7.96 2.66 10.02
C GLU A 51 9.37 2.10 9.98
N LYS A 52 10.34 2.90 10.40
CA LYS A 52 11.77 2.58 10.32
C LYS A 52 12.15 2.32 8.86
N ASP A 53 11.74 3.25 8.00
CA ASP A 53 11.95 3.09 6.57
C ASP A 53 13.42 3.27 6.23
N GLN A 54 13.89 2.42 5.34
CA GLN A 54 15.24 2.49 4.80
C GLN A 54 15.22 3.13 3.42
N SER A 55 14.20 2.87 2.64
CA SER A 55 14.11 3.44 1.29
C SER A 55 12.67 3.42 0.80
N ILE A 56 12.40 4.33 -0.12
CA ILE A 56 11.15 4.35 -0.88
C ILE A 56 11.50 4.70 -2.33
N SER A 57 10.89 3.98 -3.25
CA SER A 57 10.90 4.31 -4.67
C SER A 57 9.48 4.27 -5.16
N GLN A 58 9.08 5.24 -5.98
CA GLN A 58 7.75 5.22 -6.53
C GLN A 58 7.73 5.80 -7.94
N ILE A 59 6.93 5.18 -8.77
CA ILE A 59 6.60 5.63 -10.11
C ILE A 59 5.07 5.66 -10.16
N ALA A 60 4.50 6.84 -10.34
CA ALA A 60 3.06 6.99 -10.41
C ALA A 60 2.72 8.04 -11.47
N ASP A 61 1.72 7.72 -12.27
CA ASP A 61 1.17 8.65 -13.26
C ASP A 61 -0.12 9.20 -12.67
N PHE A 62 -0.16 10.47 -12.37
CA PHE A 62 -1.33 11.08 -11.74
C PHE A 62 -2.60 10.94 -12.57
N ALA A 63 -2.49 11.04 -13.89
CA ALA A 63 -3.65 10.88 -14.76
C ALA A 63 -4.22 9.47 -14.68
N ARG A 64 -3.35 8.46 -14.68
CA ARG A 64 -3.76 7.07 -14.60
C ARG A 64 -4.34 6.70 -13.23
N VAL A 65 -3.73 7.21 -12.17
CA VAL A 65 -4.26 6.99 -10.82
C VAL A 65 -5.66 7.59 -10.71
N ARG A 66 -5.86 8.77 -11.27
CA ARG A 66 -7.16 9.44 -11.26
C ARG A 66 -8.19 8.69 -12.12
N GLU A 67 -7.80 8.22 -13.30
CA GLU A 67 -8.68 7.47 -14.18
C GLU A 67 -9.18 6.19 -13.53
N ASN A 68 -8.37 5.57 -12.69
CA ASN A 68 -8.70 4.31 -12.05
C ASN A 68 -9.19 4.47 -10.61
N ALA A 69 -9.53 5.69 -10.20
CA ALA A 69 -9.92 5.95 -8.82
C ALA A 69 -11.21 5.23 -8.40
N ALA A 70 -12.12 4.97 -9.35
CA ALA A 70 -13.36 4.27 -9.05
C ALA A 70 -13.22 2.77 -9.23
N ALA A 71 -12.51 2.34 -10.26
CA ALA A 71 -12.33 0.91 -10.55
C ALA A 71 -11.29 0.25 -9.65
N GLY A 72 -10.33 1.03 -9.19
CA GLY A 72 -9.22 0.55 -8.40
C GLY A 72 -7.90 0.80 -9.11
N ASN A 73 -6.91 1.33 -8.40
CA ASN A 73 -5.62 1.65 -8.99
C ASN A 73 -4.48 0.81 -8.43
N ILE A 74 -4.72 -0.03 -7.45
CA ILE A 74 -3.74 -1.03 -7.01
C ILE A 74 -4.07 -2.33 -7.74
N ASN A 75 -3.08 -2.85 -8.47
CA ASN A 75 -3.23 -4.12 -9.15
C ASN A 75 -3.08 -5.27 -8.18
N TYR A 76 -1.98 -5.29 -7.43
CA TYR A 76 -1.79 -6.18 -6.30
C TYR A 76 -0.58 -5.74 -5.49
N TRP A 77 -0.37 -6.34 -4.33
CA TRP A 77 0.78 -6.01 -3.51
C TRP A 77 1.45 -7.26 -2.95
N ARG A 78 2.71 -7.08 -2.57
CA ARG A 78 3.48 -8.11 -1.89
C ARG A 78 4.06 -7.48 -0.64
N PRO A 79 3.42 -7.69 0.53
CA PRO A 79 3.95 -7.12 1.78
C PRO A 79 5.26 -7.78 2.15
N GLY A 80 6.22 -6.98 2.59
CA GLY A 80 7.51 -7.46 3.04
C GLY A 80 7.51 -7.73 4.53
N ASP A 81 8.39 -8.63 4.94
CA ASP A 81 8.68 -8.83 6.35
C ASP A 81 9.66 -7.75 6.83
N THR A 82 10.02 -7.82 8.12
CA THR A 82 10.99 -6.91 8.72
C THR A 82 12.25 -6.82 7.86
N GLY A 83 12.56 -5.62 7.40
CA GLY A 83 13.75 -5.36 6.59
C GLY A 83 13.63 -5.74 5.14
N ASN A 84 12.53 -6.34 4.71
CA ASN A 84 12.30 -6.68 3.33
C ASN A 84 11.39 -5.65 2.65
N ALA A 85 11.48 -5.59 1.33
CA ALA A 85 10.72 -4.61 0.57
C ALA A 85 9.25 -5.02 0.44
N THR A 86 8.36 -4.05 0.59
CA THR A 86 6.96 -4.17 0.21
C THR A 86 6.80 -3.59 -1.18
N TYR A 87 6.17 -4.35 -2.06
CA TYR A 87 5.90 -3.93 -3.43
C TYR A 87 4.41 -3.70 -3.59
N ILE A 88 4.04 -2.51 -4.08
CA ILE A 88 2.65 -2.18 -4.40
C ILE A 88 2.62 -1.86 -5.89
N TYR A 89 1.99 -2.75 -6.65
CA TYR A 89 1.93 -2.61 -8.11
C TYR A 89 0.65 -1.89 -8.48
N LEU A 90 0.82 -0.75 -9.14
CA LEU A 90 -0.29 0.04 -9.65
C LEU A 90 -0.60 -0.37 -11.09
N VAL A 91 -1.71 0.12 -11.61
CA VAL A 91 -2.05 -0.12 -13.01
C VAL A 91 -0.93 0.39 -13.92
N ASP A 92 -0.40 1.56 -13.63
CA ASP A 92 0.71 2.14 -14.39
C ASP A 92 1.78 2.70 -13.45
N GLY A 93 2.35 1.82 -12.63
CA GLY A 93 3.40 2.27 -11.72
C GLY A 93 3.67 1.25 -10.65
N CYS A 94 4.53 1.62 -9.73
CA CYS A 94 4.92 0.77 -8.63
C CYS A 94 5.46 1.61 -7.48
N ILE A 95 5.14 1.21 -6.26
CA ILE A 95 5.71 1.79 -5.05
C ILE A 95 6.45 0.67 -4.33
N VAL A 96 7.71 0.91 -3.99
CA VAL A 96 8.55 -0.06 -3.29
C VAL A 96 9.06 0.59 -2.02
N ILE A 97 8.75 0.01 -0.87
CA ILE A 97 9.16 0.54 0.43
C ILE A 97 9.85 -0.55 1.22
N THR A 98 11.10 -0.30 1.61
CA THR A 98 11.82 -1.18 2.52
C THR A 98 11.72 -0.57 3.92
N ALA A 99 11.07 -1.27 4.83
CA ALA A 99 10.77 -0.75 6.15
C ALA A 99 11.00 -1.80 7.22
N GLY A 100 11.19 -1.34 8.45
CA GLY A 100 11.30 -2.23 9.59
C GLY A 100 9.97 -2.84 9.99
N THR A 101 8.90 -2.05 9.88
CA THR A 101 7.55 -2.53 10.21
C THR A 101 6.54 -2.03 9.18
N VAL A 102 5.54 -2.86 8.93
CA VAL A 102 4.40 -2.52 8.07
C VAL A 102 3.13 -2.87 8.83
N ARG A 103 2.19 -1.93 8.88
CA ARG A 103 0.97 -2.09 9.66
C ARG A 103 -0.22 -1.55 8.89
N LEU A 104 -1.33 -2.26 8.98
CA LEU A 104 -2.62 -1.82 8.44
C LEU A 104 -3.56 -1.52 9.58
N ASP A 105 -4.07 -0.31 9.63
CA ASP A 105 -5.00 0.12 10.67
C ASP A 105 -6.34 0.57 10.11
#